data_3dc2aaceaf1290bd49fc2e33fb3c0c0d
#
_entry.id   3dc2aaceaf1290bd49fc2e33fb3c0c0d
#
_cell.length_a   1.000
_cell.length_b   1.000
_cell.length_c   1.000
_cell.angle_alpha   90.00
_cell.angle_beta   90.00
_cell.angle_gamma   90.00
#
_symmetry.space_group_name_H-M   'P 1'
#
loop_
_entity.id
_entity.type
_entity.pdbx_description
1 polymer ?
#
loop_
_entity_poly.entity_id
_entity_poly.type
_entity_poly.pdbx_seq_one_letter_code
_entity_poly.pdbx_strand_id
1 'polypeptide(L)'
;AEKMSLLLVVYGKDGTEWSISPLGQRFVRRECPRRSWFHKHEYVEILYVIEGNFTQILLGEEIRFGQGEFVITDQNCEHADYIEAKDAAVLFLQIRADYLEQLLRSYDGTDEMQRFLFHALWRQKREQSFLELRESEKYSGKRLDVDQLLEQFLTENLTKDPGYEQIEQGLMIRLLQYLCQAYVPQLHTDSKEGKEKAFLYELECYIRTNAPTMTVAGADDTFGEADRKAGGI
;
A
#
# COMPACT_ATOMS: atom_id res chain seq x y z
N ALA A 1 -1.80 -17.77 -12.10
CA ALA A 1 -1.19 -16.62 -11.39
C ALA A 1 -2.22 -16.11 -10.40
N GLU A 2 -1.82 -15.84 -9.16
CA GLU A 2 -2.74 -15.32 -8.15
C GLU A 2 -3.35 -13.99 -8.59
N LYS A 3 -4.65 -13.85 -8.40
CA LYS A 3 -5.42 -12.66 -8.79
C LYS A 3 -5.23 -11.52 -7.78
N MET A 4 -5.02 -11.89 -6.53
CA MET A 4 -4.83 -11.01 -5.40
C MET A 4 -3.92 -11.70 -4.38
N SER A 5 -3.13 -10.93 -3.67
CA SER A 5 -2.37 -11.42 -2.52
C SER A 5 -2.60 -10.54 -1.30
N LEU A 6 -2.44 -11.12 -0.14
CA LEU A 6 -2.63 -10.46 1.14
C LEU A 6 -1.37 -10.63 1.97
N LEU A 7 -0.89 -9.54 2.56
CA LEU A 7 0.26 -9.51 3.43
C LEU A 7 -0.13 -8.83 4.74
N LEU A 8 -0.14 -9.57 5.82
CA LEU A 8 -0.26 -9.02 7.18
C LEU A 8 1.14 -8.80 7.76
N VAL A 9 1.40 -7.61 8.23
CA VAL A 9 2.66 -7.23 8.87
C VAL A 9 2.39 -6.70 10.26
N VAL A 10 3.08 -7.26 11.24
CA VAL A 10 2.99 -6.86 12.65
C VAL A 10 4.37 -6.38 13.11
N TYR A 11 4.42 -5.17 13.63
CA TYR A 11 5.62 -4.53 14.16
C TYR A 11 5.59 -4.55 15.69
N GLY A 12 6.54 -5.25 16.29
CA GLY A 12 6.62 -5.38 17.73
C GLY A 12 7.42 -4.25 18.39
N LYS A 13 7.21 -4.08 19.70
CA LYS A 13 7.91 -3.09 20.56
C LYS A 13 9.43 -3.21 20.55
N ASP A 14 9.93 -4.40 20.30
CA ASP A 14 11.35 -4.73 20.26
C ASP A 14 12.01 -4.45 18.89
N GLY A 15 11.26 -3.87 17.95
CA GLY A 15 11.74 -3.58 16.60
C GLY A 15 11.72 -4.80 15.68
N THR A 16 10.98 -5.85 16.03
CA THR A 16 10.81 -7.03 15.19
C THR A 16 9.64 -6.85 14.25
N GLU A 17 9.79 -7.37 13.04
CA GLU A 17 8.73 -7.45 12.03
C GLU A 17 8.31 -8.91 11.88
N TRP A 18 7.01 -9.14 11.92
CA TRP A 18 6.38 -10.42 11.60
C TRP A 18 5.52 -10.25 10.38
N SER A 19 5.77 -11.00 9.34
CA SER A 19 4.94 -10.96 8.14
C SER A 19 4.33 -12.33 7.86
N ILE A 20 3.04 -12.32 7.51
CA ILE A 20 2.27 -13.49 7.12
C ILE A 20 1.82 -13.27 5.69
N SER A 21 2.30 -14.11 4.79
CA SER A 21 1.84 -14.14 3.41
C SER A 21 1.08 -15.45 3.17
N PRO A 22 -0.09 -15.40 2.50
CA PRO A 22 -0.86 -16.61 2.15
C PRO A 22 -0.07 -17.58 1.29
N LEU A 23 0.89 -17.08 0.52
CA LEU A 23 1.73 -17.89 -0.37
C LEU A 23 2.73 -18.79 0.34
N GLY A 24 2.96 -18.61 1.63
CA GLY A 24 4.07 -19.33 2.23
C GLY A 24 3.92 -19.85 3.63
N GLN A 25 2.83 -19.63 4.34
CA GLN A 25 2.69 -20.04 5.75
C GLN A 25 3.94 -19.77 6.61
N ARG A 26 4.77 -18.81 6.21
CA ARG A 26 6.03 -18.52 6.88
C ARG A 26 5.91 -17.22 7.64
N PHE A 27 5.96 -17.33 8.95
CA PHE A 27 6.35 -16.21 9.77
C PHE A 27 7.82 -15.90 9.50
N VAL A 28 8.11 -14.80 8.88
CA VAL A 28 9.47 -14.34 8.70
C VAL A 28 9.71 -13.28 9.75
N ARG A 29 10.48 -13.63 10.80
CA ARG A 29 11.01 -12.61 11.71
C ARG A 29 12.17 -11.91 11.03
N ARG A 30 12.04 -10.60 10.82
CA ARG A 30 13.13 -9.76 10.31
C ARG A 30 13.41 -8.67 11.34
N GLU A 31 14.67 -8.33 11.50
CA GLU A 31 14.99 -7.05 12.12
C GLU A 31 14.50 -5.98 11.15
N CYS A 32 13.50 -5.21 11.61
CA CYS A 32 12.87 -4.22 10.78
C CYS A 32 13.83 -3.05 10.56
N PRO A 33 14.28 -2.77 9.33
CA PRO A 33 14.88 -1.49 9.05
C PRO A 33 13.81 -0.44 9.32
N ARG A 34 14.13 0.61 10.05
CA ARG A 34 13.19 1.69 10.39
C ARG A 34 12.52 2.30 9.16
N ARG A 35 13.00 2.01 7.95
CA ARG A 35 12.53 2.50 6.66
C ARG A 35 12.72 1.43 5.59
N SER A 36 11.70 1.17 4.78
CA SER A 36 11.89 0.42 3.54
C SER A 36 12.56 1.33 2.47
N TRP A 37 13.18 0.72 1.48
CA TRP A 37 13.59 1.44 0.29
C TRP A 37 12.36 1.86 -0.50
N PHE A 38 12.45 2.96 -1.26
CA PHE A 38 11.44 3.30 -2.25
C PHE A 38 11.29 2.13 -3.21
N HIS A 39 10.05 1.75 -3.43
CA HIS A 39 9.68 0.69 -4.34
C HIS A 39 8.36 1.01 -5.04
N LYS A 40 8.08 0.28 -6.09
CA LYS A 40 6.83 0.34 -6.84
C LYS A 40 6.50 -1.05 -7.38
N HIS A 41 5.25 -1.27 -7.67
CA HIS A 41 4.76 -2.57 -8.15
C HIS A 41 3.64 -2.38 -9.18
N GLU A 42 3.38 -3.43 -9.98
CA GLU A 42 2.39 -3.43 -11.06
C GLU A 42 0.96 -3.78 -10.61
N TYR A 43 0.67 -3.71 -9.34
CA TYR A 43 -0.66 -3.96 -8.77
C TYR A 43 -1.16 -2.72 -8.02
N VAL A 44 -2.47 -2.64 -7.86
CA VAL A 44 -3.10 -1.70 -6.93
C VAL A 44 -2.97 -2.27 -5.53
N GLU A 45 -2.54 -1.46 -4.59
CA GLU A 45 -2.39 -1.88 -3.20
C GLU A 45 -3.35 -1.12 -2.30
N ILE A 46 -4.06 -1.85 -1.43
CA ILE A 46 -4.85 -1.28 -0.36
C ILE A 46 -4.14 -1.59 0.94
N LEU A 47 -3.70 -0.56 1.65
CA LEU A 47 -3.18 -0.66 3.01
C LEU A 47 -4.30 -0.35 3.99
N TYR A 48 -4.37 -1.11 5.07
CA TYR A 48 -5.26 -0.92 6.21
C TYR A 48 -4.49 -0.99 7.52
N VAL A 49 -4.67 -0.01 8.39
CA VAL A 49 -4.06 -0.02 9.72
C VAL A 49 -5.01 -0.70 10.71
N ILE A 50 -4.68 -1.92 11.10
CA ILE A 50 -5.46 -2.73 12.06
C ILE A 50 -5.28 -2.18 13.48
N GLU A 51 -4.03 -1.85 13.86
CA GLU A 51 -3.68 -1.38 15.19
C GLU A 51 -2.50 -0.41 15.13
N GLY A 52 -2.49 0.59 16.01
CA GLY A 52 -1.41 1.55 16.13
C GLY A 52 -1.41 2.63 15.06
N ASN A 53 -0.21 3.01 14.62
CA ASN A 53 -0.02 4.01 13.58
C ASN A 53 1.02 3.52 12.59
N PHE A 54 0.83 3.88 11.33
CA PHE A 54 1.73 3.55 10.26
C PHE A 54 2.03 4.79 9.41
N THR A 55 3.25 4.96 8.98
CA THR A 55 3.64 6.08 8.12
C THR A 55 4.15 5.55 6.79
N GLN A 56 3.66 6.10 5.69
CA GLN A 56 4.21 5.88 4.36
C GLN A 56 4.71 7.20 3.77
N ILE A 57 5.74 7.08 2.95
CA ILE A 57 6.14 8.18 2.07
C ILE A 57 5.58 7.85 0.70
N LEU A 58 4.61 8.64 0.29
CA LEU A 58 3.87 8.50 -0.96
C LEU A 58 4.12 9.73 -1.81
N LEU A 59 4.69 9.55 -3.00
CA LEU A 59 5.00 10.65 -3.93
C LEU A 59 5.85 11.76 -3.29
N GLY A 60 6.74 11.40 -2.35
CA GLY A 60 7.60 12.33 -1.62
C GLY A 60 6.95 13.04 -0.44
N GLU A 61 5.70 12.71 -0.11
CA GLU A 61 5.00 13.23 1.07
C GLU A 61 4.94 12.16 2.16
N GLU A 62 5.31 12.55 3.38
CA GLU A 62 5.18 11.70 4.55
C GLU A 62 3.76 11.76 5.10
N ILE A 63 3.05 10.63 5.06
CA ILE A 63 1.65 10.55 5.48
C ILE A 63 1.54 9.52 6.59
N ARG A 64 0.93 9.93 7.69
CA ARG A 64 0.67 9.07 8.83
C ARG A 64 -0.77 8.61 8.84
N PHE A 65 -0.94 7.29 8.94
CA PHE A 65 -2.23 6.62 9.05
C PHE A 65 -2.41 6.09 10.47
N GLY A 66 -3.59 6.30 11.03
CA GLY A 66 -4.02 5.76 12.31
C GLY A 66 -4.85 4.49 12.15
N GLN A 67 -5.15 3.85 13.28
CA GLN A 67 -6.03 2.68 13.31
C GLN A 67 -7.36 2.95 12.62
N GLY A 68 -7.79 2.02 11.77
CA GLY A 68 -9.03 2.12 11.00
C GLY A 68 -8.91 2.89 9.68
N GLU A 69 -7.77 3.49 9.38
CA GLU A 69 -7.56 4.26 8.15
C GLU A 69 -7.02 3.39 7.02
N PHE A 70 -7.31 3.83 5.79
CA PHE A 70 -6.91 3.16 4.57
C PHE A 70 -6.16 4.11 3.64
N VAL A 71 -5.29 3.52 2.83
CA VAL A 71 -4.78 4.17 1.63
C VAL A 71 -4.83 3.18 0.47
N ILE A 72 -5.16 3.67 -0.72
CA ILE A 72 -5.13 2.89 -1.96
C ILE A 72 -4.10 3.50 -2.88
N THR A 73 -3.02 2.78 -3.14
CA THR A 73 -1.98 3.18 -4.08
C THR A 73 -2.24 2.60 -5.46
N ASP A 74 -2.02 3.43 -6.46
CA ASP A 74 -2.11 3.05 -7.86
C ASP A 74 -0.93 2.17 -8.29
N GLN A 75 -1.08 1.50 -9.44
CA GLN A 75 0.04 0.79 -10.07
C GLN A 75 1.21 1.74 -10.32
N ASN A 76 2.41 1.27 -10.03
CA ASN A 76 3.65 2.04 -10.15
C ASN A 76 3.73 3.32 -9.31
N CYS A 77 2.85 3.50 -8.35
CA CYS A 77 3.00 4.56 -7.36
C CYS A 77 4.24 4.28 -6.50
N GLU A 78 5.20 5.19 -6.54
CA GLU A 78 6.44 5.06 -5.79
C GLU A 78 6.21 5.40 -4.32
N HIS A 79 6.58 4.49 -3.44
CA HIS A 79 6.38 4.65 -2.00
C HIS A 79 7.45 3.93 -1.17
N ALA A 80 7.54 4.36 0.08
CA ALA A 80 8.38 3.71 1.08
C ALA A 80 7.62 3.64 2.42
N ASP A 81 7.79 2.51 3.10
CA ASP A 81 7.21 2.30 4.42
C ASP A 81 8.15 2.85 5.49
N TYR A 82 7.60 3.66 6.36
CA TYR A 82 8.33 4.22 7.48
C TYR A 82 7.73 3.76 8.81
N ILE A 83 8.50 3.01 9.54
CA ILE A 83 8.05 2.37 10.76
C ILE A 83 8.66 3.10 11.95
N GLU A 84 7.98 4.12 12.43
CA GLU A 84 8.26 4.71 13.75
C GLU A 84 7.59 3.93 14.86
N ALA A 85 6.51 3.24 14.54
CA ALA A 85 5.64 2.65 15.52
C ALA A 85 6.23 1.36 16.06
N LYS A 86 6.36 1.35 17.35
CA LYS A 86 6.37 0.16 18.17
C LYS A 86 4.89 -0.18 18.38
N ASP A 87 4.48 -1.39 18.06
CA ASP A 87 3.09 -1.87 18.14
C ASP A 87 2.17 -1.34 17.02
N ALA A 88 2.44 -1.74 15.80
CA ALA A 88 1.51 -1.52 14.69
C ALA A 88 1.23 -2.85 13.98
N ALA A 89 0.00 -3.03 13.57
CA ALA A 89 -0.43 -4.12 12.70
C ALA A 89 -1.06 -3.52 11.45
N VAL A 90 -0.55 -3.88 10.28
CA VAL A 90 -1.02 -3.38 8.99
C VAL A 90 -1.27 -4.53 8.04
N LEU A 91 -2.27 -4.36 7.21
CA LEU A 91 -2.63 -5.30 6.17
C LEU A 91 -2.47 -4.66 4.81
N PHE A 92 -1.79 -5.34 3.92
CA PHE A 92 -1.65 -4.97 2.51
C PHE A 92 -2.45 -5.96 1.66
N LEU A 93 -3.37 -5.45 0.86
CA LEU A 93 -4.11 -6.18 -0.15
C LEU A 93 -3.58 -5.76 -1.53
N GLN A 94 -2.93 -6.67 -2.21
CA GLN A 94 -2.33 -6.42 -3.51
C GLN A 94 -3.22 -7.00 -4.61
N ILE A 95 -3.75 -6.15 -5.48
CA ILE A 95 -4.79 -6.48 -6.44
C ILE A 95 -4.25 -6.31 -7.85
N ARG A 96 -4.21 -7.38 -8.62
CA ARG A 96 -3.82 -7.32 -10.04
C ARG A 96 -4.86 -6.60 -10.88
N ALA A 97 -4.41 -5.96 -11.95
CA ALA A 97 -5.27 -5.18 -12.84
C ALA A 97 -6.43 -6.02 -13.45
N ASP A 98 -6.16 -7.25 -13.86
CA ASP A 98 -7.17 -8.13 -14.44
C ASP A 98 -8.28 -8.50 -13.44
N TYR A 99 -7.91 -8.69 -12.17
CA TYR A 99 -8.89 -8.96 -11.12
C TYR A 99 -9.63 -7.69 -10.69
N LEU A 100 -8.94 -6.57 -10.58
CA LEU A 100 -9.58 -5.28 -10.32
C LEU A 100 -10.63 -4.94 -11.38
N GLU A 101 -10.33 -5.17 -12.67
CA GLU A 101 -11.31 -5.00 -13.75
C GLU A 101 -12.56 -5.88 -13.55
N GLN A 102 -12.36 -7.14 -13.12
CA GLN A 102 -13.46 -8.05 -12.82
C GLN A 102 -14.31 -7.55 -11.64
N LEU A 103 -13.68 -7.06 -10.56
CA LEU A 103 -14.35 -6.48 -9.40
C LEU A 103 -15.19 -5.27 -9.80
N LEU A 104 -14.63 -4.36 -10.60
CA LEU A 104 -15.29 -3.13 -11.01
C LEU A 104 -16.50 -3.37 -11.93
N ARG A 105 -16.55 -4.47 -12.67
CA ARG A 105 -17.74 -4.88 -13.44
C ARG A 105 -18.94 -5.21 -12.56
N SER A 106 -18.67 -5.66 -11.33
CA SER A 106 -19.70 -6.03 -10.35
C SER A 106 -19.94 -4.93 -9.30
N TYR A 107 -19.17 -3.85 -9.38
CA TYR A 107 -19.26 -2.72 -8.49
C TYR A 107 -20.10 -1.63 -9.11
N ASP A 108 -21.25 -1.34 -8.49
CA ASP A 108 -22.19 -0.30 -8.96
C ASP A 108 -22.00 1.00 -8.15
N GLY A 109 -20.99 1.76 -8.50
CA GLY A 109 -20.67 3.04 -7.91
C GLY A 109 -20.31 4.06 -8.98
N THR A 110 -20.53 5.33 -8.72
CA THR A 110 -20.14 6.46 -9.58
C THR A 110 -19.31 7.49 -8.83
N ASP A 111 -18.77 7.09 -7.70
CA ASP A 111 -18.03 7.92 -6.77
C ASP A 111 -16.57 8.15 -7.18
N GLU A 112 -15.87 8.95 -6.39
CA GLU A 112 -14.47 9.30 -6.62
C GLU A 112 -13.54 8.08 -6.54
N MET A 113 -13.83 7.12 -5.65
CA MET A 113 -13.06 5.90 -5.54
C MET A 113 -13.18 5.06 -6.82
N GLN A 114 -14.38 4.89 -7.37
CA GLN A 114 -14.57 4.15 -8.61
C GLN A 114 -13.78 4.80 -9.75
N ARG A 115 -13.85 6.14 -9.86
CA ARG A 115 -13.07 6.88 -10.88
C ARG A 115 -11.58 6.65 -10.70
N PHE A 116 -11.06 6.69 -9.48
CA PHE A 116 -9.68 6.39 -9.18
C PHE A 116 -9.29 4.97 -9.60
N LEU A 117 -10.09 3.96 -9.22
CA LEU A 117 -9.82 2.55 -9.54
C LEU A 117 -9.89 2.28 -11.06
N PHE A 118 -10.84 2.88 -11.79
CA PHE A 118 -10.85 2.81 -13.25
C PHE A 118 -9.63 3.47 -13.88
N HIS A 119 -9.20 4.61 -13.32
CA HIS A 119 -8.01 5.30 -13.80
C HIS A 119 -6.74 4.49 -13.52
N ALA A 120 -6.70 3.76 -12.42
CA ALA A 120 -5.62 2.85 -12.07
C ALA A 120 -5.46 1.67 -13.06
N LEU A 121 -6.51 1.31 -13.81
CA LEU A 121 -6.42 0.29 -14.86
C LEU A 121 -5.72 0.77 -16.14
N TRP A 122 -5.50 2.06 -16.32
CA TRP A 122 -4.84 2.60 -17.51
C TRP A 122 -3.33 2.37 -17.46
N ARG A 123 -2.87 1.32 -18.14
CA ARG A 123 -1.46 0.89 -18.17
C ARG A 123 -0.47 1.90 -18.77
N GLN A 124 -0.94 2.88 -19.56
CA GLN A 124 -0.09 3.91 -20.18
C GLN A 124 -0.06 5.23 -19.40
N LYS A 125 -0.54 5.22 -18.21
CA LYS A 125 -0.58 6.37 -17.34
C LYS A 125 0.84 6.81 -16.96
N ARG A 126 1.13 8.10 -17.14
CA ARG A 126 2.40 8.71 -16.74
C ARG A 126 2.37 9.25 -15.31
N GLU A 127 1.17 9.58 -14.83
CA GLU A 127 0.96 10.15 -13.50
C GLU A 127 0.79 9.04 -12.48
N GLN A 128 1.47 9.20 -11.37
CA GLN A 128 1.30 8.35 -10.20
C GLN A 128 0.27 9.00 -9.26
N SER A 129 -0.49 8.18 -8.57
CA SER A 129 -1.54 8.68 -7.67
C SER A 129 -1.83 7.70 -6.55
N PHE A 130 -2.36 8.22 -5.47
CA PHE A 130 -2.93 7.43 -4.38
C PHE A 130 -4.19 8.10 -3.85
N LEU A 131 -5.01 7.31 -3.17
CA LEU A 131 -6.25 7.75 -2.56
C LEU A 131 -6.16 7.53 -1.05
N GLU A 132 -6.10 8.61 -0.30
CA GLU A 132 -6.16 8.59 1.15
C GLU A 132 -7.62 8.51 1.59
N LEU A 133 -7.95 7.61 2.52
CA LEU A 133 -9.30 7.37 3.00
C LEU A 133 -9.35 7.62 4.51
N ARG A 134 -10.05 8.67 4.90
CA ARG A 134 -10.32 9.04 6.29
C ARG A 134 -11.78 8.76 6.64
N GLU A 135 -12.03 8.18 7.80
CA GLU A 135 -13.40 7.88 8.22
C GLU A 135 -14.27 9.16 8.27
N SER A 136 -15.46 9.08 7.71
CA SER A 136 -16.39 10.19 7.69
C SER A 136 -17.14 10.31 9.02
N GLU A 137 -17.01 11.44 9.68
CA GLU A 137 -17.80 11.77 10.88
C GLU A 137 -19.32 11.82 10.62
N LYS A 138 -19.71 12.02 9.37
CA LYS A 138 -21.12 12.12 8.95
C LYS A 138 -21.74 10.77 8.62
N TYR A 139 -20.95 9.69 8.59
CA TYR A 139 -21.50 8.38 8.28
C TYR A 139 -22.39 7.86 9.41
N SER A 140 -23.66 7.67 9.12
CA SER A 140 -24.67 7.17 10.08
C SER A 140 -25.17 5.76 9.75
N GLY A 141 -24.60 5.15 8.73
CA GLY A 141 -24.93 3.78 8.32
C GLY A 141 -24.41 2.71 9.30
N LYS A 142 -24.75 1.46 9.00
CA LYS A 142 -24.21 0.33 9.75
C LYS A 142 -22.70 0.21 9.47
N ARG A 143 -21.89 0.30 10.51
CA ARG A 143 -20.45 0.08 10.39
C ARG A 143 -20.19 -1.38 10.00
N LEU A 144 -19.33 -1.57 9.03
CA LEU A 144 -18.78 -2.88 8.68
C LEU A 144 -17.73 -3.23 9.73
N ASP A 145 -17.81 -4.45 10.23
CA ASP A 145 -16.68 -5.02 10.97
C ASP A 145 -15.62 -5.43 9.96
N VAL A 146 -14.69 -4.51 9.72
CA VAL A 146 -13.62 -4.67 8.73
C VAL A 146 -12.69 -5.79 9.14
N ASP A 147 -12.37 -5.89 10.43
CA ASP A 147 -11.46 -6.93 10.94
C ASP A 147 -12.05 -8.32 10.71
N GLN A 148 -13.33 -8.51 11.02
CA GLN A 148 -14.04 -9.77 10.75
C GLN A 148 -14.11 -10.09 9.26
N LEU A 149 -14.33 -9.08 8.41
CA LEU A 149 -14.34 -9.28 6.96
C LEU A 149 -12.98 -9.72 6.45
N LEU A 150 -11.90 -9.11 6.93
CA LEU A 150 -10.55 -9.44 6.55
C LEU A 150 -10.11 -10.81 7.10
N GLU A 151 -10.57 -11.19 8.29
CA GLU A 151 -10.37 -12.55 8.84
C GLU A 151 -11.03 -13.61 7.98
N GLN A 152 -12.28 -13.38 7.53
CA GLN A 152 -12.95 -14.27 6.59
C GLN A 152 -12.18 -14.37 5.27
N PHE A 153 -11.72 -13.24 4.76
CA PHE A 153 -10.92 -13.18 3.55
C PHE A 153 -9.63 -14.00 3.67
N LEU A 154 -8.90 -13.84 4.79
CA LEU A 154 -7.72 -14.66 5.11
C LEU A 154 -8.05 -16.14 5.16
N THR A 155 -9.15 -16.49 5.80
CA THR A 155 -9.58 -17.88 5.95
C THR A 155 -9.82 -18.52 4.58
N GLU A 156 -10.60 -17.86 3.71
CA GLU A 156 -10.88 -18.36 2.35
C GLU A 156 -9.58 -18.52 1.54
N ASN A 157 -8.69 -17.55 1.64
CA ASN A 157 -7.41 -17.58 0.91
C ASN A 157 -6.48 -18.70 1.39
N LEU A 158 -6.55 -19.08 2.67
CA LEU A 158 -5.74 -20.15 3.25
C LEU A 158 -6.31 -21.52 3.00
N THR A 159 -7.63 -21.71 3.15
CA THR A 159 -8.28 -23.02 3.02
C THR A 159 -8.51 -23.41 1.56
N LYS A 160 -8.85 -22.44 0.73
CA LYS A 160 -9.20 -22.62 -0.70
C LYS A 160 -10.28 -23.68 -0.91
N ASP A 161 -11.27 -23.69 -0.02
CA ASP A 161 -12.42 -24.57 -0.14
C ASP A 161 -13.24 -24.29 -1.42
N PRO A 162 -13.99 -25.23 -1.93
CA PRO A 162 -14.81 -25.02 -3.13
C PRO A 162 -15.68 -23.76 -3.02
N GLY A 163 -15.52 -22.82 -3.96
CA GLY A 163 -16.23 -21.53 -3.97
C GLY A 163 -15.50 -20.37 -3.31
N TYR A 164 -14.28 -20.57 -2.79
CA TYR A 164 -13.52 -19.54 -2.13
C TYR A 164 -13.33 -18.26 -2.99
N GLU A 165 -13.08 -18.39 -4.29
CA GLU A 165 -12.92 -17.24 -5.19
C GLU A 165 -14.16 -16.33 -5.26
N GLN A 166 -15.37 -16.93 -5.22
CA GLN A 166 -16.63 -16.20 -5.23
C GLN A 166 -16.87 -15.48 -3.90
N ILE A 167 -16.48 -16.12 -2.80
CA ILE A 167 -16.58 -15.54 -1.46
C ILE A 167 -15.61 -14.38 -1.35
N GLU A 168 -14.35 -14.55 -1.73
CA GLU A 168 -13.33 -13.48 -1.76
C GLU A 168 -13.81 -12.29 -2.59
N GLN A 169 -14.35 -12.54 -3.79
CA GLN A 169 -14.89 -11.48 -4.63
C GLN A 169 -16.03 -10.74 -3.95
N GLY A 170 -16.96 -11.44 -3.31
CA GLY A 170 -18.07 -10.86 -2.57
C GLY A 170 -17.61 -10.01 -1.38
N LEU A 171 -16.60 -10.48 -0.64
CA LEU A 171 -16.00 -9.75 0.48
C LEU A 171 -15.31 -8.47 0.00
N MET A 172 -14.57 -8.54 -1.11
CA MET A 172 -13.89 -7.37 -1.68
C MET A 172 -14.88 -6.31 -2.19
N ILE A 173 -15.95 -6.71 -2.88
CA ILE A 173 -17.01 -5.80 -3.32
C ILE A 173 -17.65 -5.12 -2.11
N ARG A 174 -17.92 -5.87 -1.04
CA ARG A 174 -18.49 -5.34 0.21
C ARG A 174 -17.55 -4.33 0.88
N LEU A 175 -16.26 -4.63 0.91
CA LEU A 175 -15.24 -3.70 1.43
C LEU A 175 -15.24 -2.40 0.63
N LEU A 176 -15.11 -2.48 -0.70
CA LEU A 176 -15.07 -1.30 -1.56
C LEU A 176 -16.33 -0.44 -1.43
N GLN A 177 -17.52 -1.05 -1.39
CA GLN A 177 -18.78 -0.33 -1.18
C GLN A 177 -18.82 0.36 0.19
N TYR A 178 -18.33 -0.30 1.23
CA TYR A 178 -18.26 0.31 2.56
C TYR A 178 -17.31 1.50 2.59
N LEU A 179 -16.13 1.37 2.01
CA LEU A 179 -15.15 2.46 1.94
C LEU A 179 -15.74 3.70 1.22
N CYS A 180 -16.48 3.51 0.13
CA CYS A 180 -17.13 4.61 -0.58
C CYS A 180 -18.18 5.35 0.25
N GLN A 181 -18.86 4.64 1.16
CA GLN A 181 -19.93 5.22 1.96
C GLN A 181 -19.43 5.81 3.27
N ALA A 182 -18.48 5.16 3.91
CA ALA A 182 -18.05 5.46 5.27
C ALA A 182 -16.79 6.35 5.32
N TYR A 183 -16.08 6.50 4.23
CA TYR A 183 -14.84 7.27 4.17
C TYR A 183 -14.94 8.45 3.22
N VAL A 184 -14.15 9.48 3.51
CA VAL A 184 -13.97 10.64 2.63
C VAL A 184 -12.66 10.41 1.85
N PRO A 185 -12.73 10.23 0.53
CA PRO A 185 -11.55 10.06 -0.28
C PRO A 185 -10.85 11.40 -0.52
N GLN A 186 -9.52 11.38 -0.49
CA GLN A 186 -8.68 12.50 -0.89
C GLN A 186 -7.67 12.00 -1.93
N LEU A 187 -7.81 12.45 -3.16
CA LEU A 187 -6.94 12.09 -4.27
C LEU A 187 -5.64 12.92 -4.22
N HIS A 188 -4.51 12.22 -4.29
CA HIS A 188 -3.18 12.80 -4.45
C HIS A 188 -2.58 12.34 -5.78
N THR A 189 -1.94 13.27 -6.48
CA THR A 189 -1.25 12.99 -7.76
C THR A 189 0.18 13.48 -7.69
N ASP A 190 1.07 12.87 -8.49
CA ASP A 190 2.46 13.27 -8.51
C ASP A 190 2.62 14.73 -8.98
N SER A 191 3.44 15.45 -8.26
CA SER A 191 3.85 16.81 -8.59
C SER A 191 5.36 16.89 -8.80
N LYS A 192 5.83 17.96 -9.45
CA LYS A 192 7.28 18.19 -9.56
C LYS A 192 7.93 18.31 -8.18
N GLU A 193 7.27 18.99 -7.26
CA GLU A 193 7.73 19.16 -5.89
C GLU A 193 7.80 17.82 -5.12
N GLY A 194 6.81 16.94 -5.32
CA GLY A 194 6.81 15.61 -4.72
C GLY A 194 8.00 14.77 -5.20
N LYS A 195 8.32 14.82 -6.49
CA LYS A 195 9.50 14.12 -7.07
C LYS A 195 10.82 14.62 -6.48
N GLU A 196 10.95 15.93 -6.31
CA GLU A 196 12.14 16.52 -5.67
C GLU A 196 12.27 16.09 -4.20
N LYS A 197 11.16 16.06 -3.46
CA LYS A 197 11.13 15.57 -2.07
C LYS A 197 11.48 14.07 -1.98
N ALA A 198 10.93 13.24 -2.85
CA ALA A 198 11.23 11.82 -2.91
C ALA A 198 12.73 11.58 -3.13
N PHE A 199 13.33 12.29 -4.09
CA PHE A 199 14.77 12.19 -4.37
C PHE A 199 15.62 12.61 -3.16
N LEU A 200 15.30 13.71 -2.49
CA LEU A 200 16.01 14.15 -1.29
C LEU A 200 15.92 13.12 -0.17
N TYR A 201 14.77 12.49 -0.04
CA TYR A 201 14.54 11.45 0.95
C TYR A 201 15.37 10.18 0.69
N GLU A 202 15.41 9.72 -0.56
CA GLU A 202 16.27 8.60 -0.97
C GLU A 202 17.75 8.89 -0.67
N LEU A 203 18.19 10.10 -0.99
CA LEU A 203 19.54 10.57 -0.71
C LEU A 203 19.85 10.51 0.79
N GLU A 204 18.93 11.00 1.63
CA GLU A 204 19.09 10.96 3.07
C GLU A 204 19.17 9.51 3.60
N CYS A 205 18.31 8.63 3.12
CA CYS A 205 18.34 7.20 3.48
C CYS A 205 19.66 6.55 3.08
N TYR A 206 20.14 6.82 1.85
CA TYR A 206 21.42 6.32 1.37
C TYR A 206 22.58 6.79 2.23
N ILE A 207 22.65 8.07 2.54
CA ILE A 207 23.70 8.65 3.40
C ILE A 207 23.67 7.98 4.79
N ARG A 208 22.51 7.89 5.43
CA ARG A 208 22.39 7.28 6.77
C ARG A 208 22.84 5.83 6.81
N THR A 209 22.50 5.06 5.77
CA THR A 209 22.83 3.64 5.69
C THR A 209 24.32 3.42 5.43
N ASN A 210 24.95 4.29 4.63
CA ASN A 210 26.33 4.10 4.15
C ASN A 210 27.34 5.05 4.82
N ALA A 211 26.92 6.01 5.65
CA ALA A 211 27.79 6.99 6.27
C ALA A 211 29.06 6.45 6.95
N PRO A 212 29.04 5.28 7.62
CA PRO A 212 30.24 4.70 8.21
C PRO A 212 31.30 4.23 7.20
N THR A 213 30.89 4.00 5.95
CA THR A 213 31.74 3.43 4.89
C THR A 213 31.92 4.35 3.68
N MET A 214 31.22 5.49 3.65
CA MET A 214 31.28 6.43 2.52
C MET A 214 32.62 7.13 2.44
N THR A 215 33.26 6.97 1.27
CA THR A 215 34.33 7.86 0.80
C THR A 215 33.75 8.78 -0.28
N VAL A 216 34.33 9.96 -0.47
CA VAL A 216 33.87 10.93 -1.49
C VAL A 216 33.82 10.31 -2.89
N ALA A 217 34.68 9.37 -3.22
CA ALA A 217 34.71 8.64 -4.49
C ALA A 217 33.52 7.64 -4.63
N GLY A 218 33.03 7.07 -3.54
CA GLY A 218 31.90 6.12 -3.57
C GLY A 218 30.53 6.79 -3.73
N ALA A 219 30.42 8.09 -3.43
CA ALA A 219 29.18 8.83 -3.63
C ALA A 219 28.92 9.11 -5.12
N ASP A 220 29.95 9.43 -5.88
CA ASP A 220 29.85 9.77 -7.30
C ASP A 220 29.34 8.60 -8.18
N ASP A 221 29.80 7.37 -7.90
CA ASP A 221 29.43 6.20 -8.70
C ASP A 221 27.94 5.79 -8.52
N THR A 222 27.37 6.00 -7.35
CA THR A 222 26.00 5.58 -7.05
C THR A 222 24.96 6.60 -7.54
N PHE A 223 25.30 7.89 -7.50
CA PHE A 223 24.43 8.94 -8.03
C PHE A 223 24.42 8.96 -9.57
N GLY A 224 25.51 8.57 -10.22
CA GLY A 224 25.58 8.43 -11.67
C GLY A 224 24.72 7.28 -12.23
N GLU A 225 24.38 6.27 -11.42
CA GLU A 225 23.48 5.17 -11.83
C GLU A 225 21.99 5.54 -11.63
N ALA A 226 21.66 6.31 -10.61
CA ALA A 226 20.30 6.79 -10.38
C ALA A 226 19.87 7.76 -11.50
N ASP A 227 20.76 8.66 -11.91
CA ASP A 227 20.50 9.63 -12.98
C ASP A 227 20.37 8.96 -14.36
N ARG A 228 21.10 7.86 -14.60
CA ARG A 228 20.98 7.03 -15.83
C ARG A 228 19.69 6.23 -15.87
N LYS A 229 19.12 5.84 -14.73
CA LYS A 229 17.83 5.15 -14.67
C LYS A 229 16.64 6.11 -14.79
N ALA A 230 16.80 7.36 -14.35
CA ALA A 230 15.79 8.41 -14.47
C ALA A 230 15.78 9.08 -15.86
N GLY A 231 16.87 9.03 -16.62
CA GLY A 231 17.02 9.64 -17.94
C GLY A 231 16.88 8.70 -19.15
N GLY A 232 16.56 7.43 -18.93
CA GLY A 232 16.43 6.42 -19.98
C GLY A 232 14.99 6.19 -20.41
N ILE A 233 14.49 7.03 -21.31
CA ILE A 233 13.46 6.70 -22.29
C ILE A 233 13.95 7.21 -23.63
#